data_a79737c464d726af101a8b5c27af63e6
#
_entry.id   a79737c464d726af101a8b5c27af63e6
#
_cell.length_a   1.000
_cell.length_b   1.000
_cell.length_c   1.000
_cell.angle_alpha   90.00
_cell.angle_beta   90.00
_cell.angle_gamma   90.00
#
_symmetry.space_group_name_H-M   'P 1'
#
loop_
_entity.id
_entity.type
_entity.pdbx_description
1 polymer ?
#
loop_
_entity_poly.entity_id
_entity_poly.type
_entity_poly.pdbx_seq_one_letter_code
_entity_poly.pdbx_strand_id
1 'polypeptide(L)'
;MKNLQRQALLAACAALTLCAGAASAQTEAPRRSIEVEDARGGSAVLSVTGEITAVDVANRIVSIKGPRGNINDLRVDPAVRNLEQVKVGDRVRLSYRIGVAVALVKGGDGIRERVETDAAAVAQKGARPGGVVVNRTTIVANVFSLNRKKNIVTLRGTSGQLVDVHVRDPKALQDVKVGDQVVANITESVALRVTPAPAK
;
A
#
# COMPACT_ATOMS: atom_id res chain seq x y z
N MET A 1 71.73 -13.91 -8.78
CA MET A 1 72.55 -14.97 -8.16
C MET A 1 71.60 -16.00 -7.58
N LYS A 2 71.58 -17.09 -8.23
CA LYS A 2 71.80 -18.43 -7.63
C LYS A 2 70.73 -18.83 -6.62
N ASN A 3 70.05 -19.86 -6.62
CA ASN A 3 70.04 -21.21 -7.22
C ASN A 3 68.86 -21.90 -6.58
N LEU A 4 68.11 -22.56 -7.30
CA LEU A 4 68.15 -23.99 -7.63
C LEU A 4 67.67 -24.95 -6.54
N GLN A 5 66.67 -25.69 -6.99
CA GLN A 5 66.59 -27.16 -6.85
C GLN A 5 65.97 -27.68 -5.52
N ARG A 6 65.21 -28.65 -5.43
CA ARG A 6 64.91 -29.87 -6.20
C ARG A 6 63.83 -30.69 -5.48
N GLN A 7 63.00 -31.28 -6.28
CA GLN A 7 62.63 -32.69 -6.26
C GLN A 7 61.76 -33.18 -5.07
N ALA A 8 60.65 -33.63 -5.35
CA ALA A 8 60.10 -34.84 -5.92
C ALA A 8 59.71 -35.84 -4.82
N LEU A 9 58.57 -36.36 -4.88
CA LEU A 9 58.13 -37.76 -4.98
C LEU A 9 56.76 -38.01 -4.36
N LEU A 10 55.83 -38.35 -5.23
CA LEU A 10 54.89 -39.49 -5.19
C LEU A 10 54.33 -39.91 -3.82
N ALA A 11 53.02 -39.80 -3.69
CA ALA A 11 52.17 -40.91 -3.25
C ALA A 11 50.72 -40.69 -3.65
N ALA A 12 50.21 -41.59 -4.44
CA ALA A 12 48.80 -41.71 -4.81
C ALA A 12 47.98 -42.11 -3.60
N CYS A 13 46.85 -41.44 -3.38
CA CYS A 13 45.73 -42.01 -2.68
C CYS A 13 44.42 -41.43 -3.24
N ALA A 14 43.67 -42.33 -3.84
CA ALA A 14 42.33 -42.14 -4.30
C ALA A 14 41.43 -41.72 -3.11
N ALA A 15 40.80 -40.57 -3.22
CA ALA A 15 39.70 -40.22 -2.36
C ALA A 15 38.50 -39.82 -3.23
N LEU A 16 37.47 -40.64 -3.16
CA LEU A 16 36.15 -40.38 -3.72
C LEU A 16 35.68 -38.98 -3.30
N THR A 17 35.56 -38.07 -4.22
CA THR A 17 34.80 -36.87 -4.02
C THR A 17 33.33 -37.17 -4.22
N LEU A 18 32.62 -37.35 -3.12
CA LEU A 18 31.18 -37.18 -3.09
C LEU A 18 30.89 -35.73 -3.52
N CYS A 19 30.36 -35.54 -4.72
CA CYS A 19 29.66 -34.32 -5.08
C CYS A 19 28.37 -34.24 -4.28
N ALA A 20 28.44 -33.66 -3.10
CA ALA A 20 27.26 -33.15 -2.44
C ALA A 20 26.77 -31.96 -3.24
N GLY A 21 25.74 -32.16 -4.05
CA GLY A 21 25.01 -31.11 -4.72
C GLY A 21 24.44 -30.15 -3.67
N ALA A 22 25.05 -29.02 -3.55
CA ALA A 22 24.43 -27.87 -2.82
C ALA A 22 23.15 -27.51 -3.56
N ALA A 23 22.04 -28.05 -3.10
CA ALA A 23 20.73 -27.52 -3.45
C ALA A 23 20.70 -26.06 -2.97
N SER A 24 20.92 -25.14 -3.90
CA SER A 24 20.67 -23.71 -3.65
C SER A 24 19.20 -23.59 -3.33
N ALA A 25 18.88 -23.52 -2.04
CA ALA A 25 17.57 -23.09 -1.59
C ALA A 25 17.42 -21.65 -2.08
N GLN A 26 16.73 -21.48 -3.21
CA GLN A 26 16.27 -20.17 -3.63
C GLN A 26 15.33 -19.71 -2.54
N THR A 27 15.80 -18.76 -1.74
CA THR A 27 14.96 -18.03 -0.79
C THR A 27 13.95 -17.25 -1.62
N GLU A 28 12.77 -17.85 -1.78
CA GLU A 28 11.63 -17.20 -2.44
C GLU A 28 11.31 -15.95 -1.63
N ALA A 29 11.43 -14.77 -2.25
CA ALA A 29 11.11 -13.50 -1.61
C ALA A 29 9.69 -13.57 -1.03
N PRO A 30 9.43 -12.99 0.16
CA PRO A 30 8.13 -13.06 0.79
C PRO A 30 7.07 -12.49 -0.14
N ARG A 31 6.11 -13.32 -0.54
CA ARG A 31 4.96 -12.91 -1.35
C ARG A 31 4.05 -12.06 -0.47
N ARG A 32 3.72 -10.88 -0.95
CA ARG A 32 2.66 -10.07 -0.31
C ARG A 32 1.31 -10.66 -0.67
N SER A 33 0.51 -10.98 0.34
CA SER A 33 -0.87 -11.41 0.16
C SER A 33 -1.78 -10.22 0.41
N ILE A 34 -2.70 -9.98 -0.51
CA ILE A 34 -3.76 -8.97 -0.38
C ILE A 34 -5.08 -9.72 -0.37
N GLU A 35 -5.88 -9.48 0.64
CA GLU A 35 -7.24 -10.03 0.73
C GLU A 35 -8.20 -9.02 0.12
N VAL A 36 -8.85 -9.39 -0.98
CA VAL A 36 -9.87 -8.58 -1.65
C VAL A 36 -11.23 -9.19 -1.35
N GLU A 37 -12.06 -8.45 -0.66
CA GLU A 37 -13.36 -8.91 -0.16
C GLU A 37 -14.37 -9.20 -1.27
N ASP A 38 -14.25 -8.48 -2.37
CA ASP A 38 -15.13 -8.66 -3.54
C ASP A 38 -14.30 -8.54 -4.82
N ALA A 39 -14.43 -9.50 -5.73
CA ALA A 39 -13.70 -9.53 -7.00
C ALA A 39 -14.08 -8.36 -7.94
N ARG A 40 -15.10 -7.60 -7.61
CA ARG A 40 -15.56 -6.41 -8.36
C ARG A 40 -15.20 -5.09 -7.71
N GLY A 41 -14.77 -5.12 -6.45
CA GLY A 41 -14.35 -3.96 -5.71
C GLY A 41 -14.89 -3.94 -4.29
N GLY A 42 -14.20 -3.23 -3.43
CA GLY A 42 -14.58 -3.03 -2.04
C GLY A 42 -14.13 -1.65 -1.57
N SER A 43 -14.71 -1.18 -0.49
CA SER A 43 -14.25 0.05 0.15
C SER A 43 -14.32 -0.07 1.66
N ALA A 44 -13.34 0.54 2.33
CA ALA A 44 -13.32 0.69 3.77
C ALA A 44 -13.21 2.16 4.14
N VAL A 45 -13.86 2.55 5.23
CA VAL A 45 -13.81 3.90 5.76
C VAL A 45 -13.46 3.84 7.23
N LEU A 46 -12.38 4.51 7.61
CA LEU A 46 -12.01 4.76 8.99
C LEU A 46 -12.23 6.24 9.29
N SER A 47 -12.96 6.55 10.35
CA SER A 47 -13.13 7.92 10.79
C SER A 47 -12.78 8.06 12.26
N VAL A 48 -12.03 9.11 12.57
CA VAL A 48 -11.69 9.51 13.95
C VAL A 48 -12.17 10.94 14.16
N THR A 49 -12.82 11.19 15.29
CA THR A 49 -13.24 12.53 15.69
C THR A 49 -12.53 12.89 16.99
N GLY A 50 -12.03 14.11 17.04
CA GLY A 50 -11.41 14.67 18.25
C GLY A 50 -11.96 16.07 18.54
N GLU A 51 -11.67 16.57 19.73
CA GLU A 51 -11.96 17.94 20.16
C GLU A 51 -10.65 18.73 20.20
N ILE A 52 -10.69 19.96 19.71
CA ILE A 52 -9.54 20.85 19.74
C ILE A 52 -9.44 21.46 21.14
N THR A 53 -8.31 21.21 21.80
CA THR A 53 -8.05 21.67 23.17
C THR A 53 -7.09 22.85 23.24
N ALA A 54 -6.23 23.03 22.22
CA ALA A 54 -5.36 24.19 22.09
C ALA A 54 -5.06 24.50 20.63
N VAL A 55 -4.81 25.77 20.31
CA VAL A 55 -4.39 26.23 18.97
C VAL A 55 -3.27 27.23 19.11
N ASP A 56 -2.11 26.90 18.56
CA ASP A 56 -0.99 27.82 18.40
C ASP A 56 -0.83 28.15 16.91
N VAL A 57 -1.40 29.28 16.52
CA VAL A 57 -1.38 29.73 15.13
C VAL A 57 0.04 30.10 14.68
N ALA A 58 0.87 30.67 15.58
CA ALA A 58 2.21 31.12 15.25
C ALA A 58 3.13 29.95 14.91
N ASN A 59 3.10 28.89 15.70
CA ASN A 59 3.89 27.67 15.49
C ASN A 59 3.15 26.63 14.65
N ARG A 60 1.90 26.90 14.27
CA ARG A 60 1.01 26.01 13.50
C ARG A 60 0.83 24.66 14.20
N ILE A 61 0.57 24.68 15.51
CA ILE A 61 0.33 23.48 16.31
C ILE A 61 -1.11 23.49 16.81
N VAL A 62 -1.78 22.36 16.68
CA VAL A 62 -3.13 22.14 17.20
C VAL A 62 -3.13 20.91 18.09
N SER A 63 -3.56 21.05 19.33
CA SER A 63 -3.75 19.95 20.26
C SER A 63 -5.15 19.37 20.11
N ILE A 64 -5.23 18.08 19.89
CA ILE A 64 -6.48 17.36 19.64
C ILE A 64 -6.66 16.27 20.69
N LYS A 65 -7.76 16.32 21.41
CA LYS A 65 -8.20 15.29 22.32
C LYS A 65 -9.01 14.25 21.57
N GLY A 66 -8.48 13.06 21.51
CA GLY A 66 -9.13 11.91 20.86
C GLY A 66 -10.27 11.31 21.70
N PRO A 67 -11.02 10.34 21.16
CA PRO A 67 -12.18 9.74 21.82
C PRO A 67 -11.84 8.97 23.10
N ARG A 68 -10.58 8.58 23.29
CA ARG A 68 -10.08 7.90 24.48
C ARG A 68 -9.49 8.86 25.53
N GLY A 69 -9.62 10.19 25.32
CA GLY A 69 -9.08 11.20 26.19
C GLY A 69 -7.60 11.53 25.99
N ASN A 70 -6.89 10.84 25.14
CA ASN A 70 -5.50 11.15 24.76
C ASN A 70 -5.43 12.47 24.01
N ILE A 71 -4.43 13.29 24.34
CA ILE A 71 -4.15 14.55 23.64
C ILE A 71 -2.92 14.33 22.77
N ASN A 72 -3.03 14.77 21.51
CA ASN A 72 -1.93 14.71 20.55
C ASN A 72 -1.76 16.09 19.91
N ASP A 73 -0.52 16.54 19.85
CA ASP A 73 -0.15 17.76 19.16
C ASP A 73 0.13 17.46 17.69
N LEU A 74 -0.59 18.14 16.83
CA LEU A 74 -0.46 18.03 15.38
C LEU A 74 0.14 19.32 14.82
N ARG A 75 1.28 19.18 14.14
CA ARG A 75 1.81 20.27 13.32
C ARG A 75 1.01 20.36 12.03
N VAL A 76 0.42 21.51 11.80
CA VAL A 76 -0.44 21.77 10.64
C VAL A 76 0.40 22.27 9.47
N ASP A 77 0.30 21.58 8.34
CA ASP A 77 1.03 21.93 7.12
C ASP A 77 0.68 23.37 6.66
N PRO A 78 1.67 24.14 6.13
CA PRO A 78 1.45 25.49 5.59
C PRO A 78 0.36 25.55 4.50
N ALA A 79 0.16 24.49 3.74
CA ALA A 79 -0.90 24.42 2.72
C ALA A 79 -2.32 24.45 3.30
N VAL A 80 -2.49 24.08 4.57
CA VAL A 80 -3.78 24.21 5.26
C VAL A 80 -4.03 25.68 5.58
N ARG A 81 -5.01 26.26 4.92
CA ARG A 81 -5.41 27.65 5.07
C ARG A 81 -6.38 27.80 6.26
N ASN A 82 -6.55 29.04 6.70
CA ASN A 82 -7.56 29.44 7.67
C ASN A 82 -7.40 28.81 9.06
N LEU A 83 -6.17 28.51 9.49
CA LEU A 83 -5.93 27.96 10.83
C LEU A 83 -6.43 28.91 11.94
N GLU A 84 -6.42 30.21 11.69
CA GLU A 84 -6.95 31.25 12.56
C GLU A 84 -8.47 31.16 12.80
N GLN A 85 -9.19 30.41 11.98
CA GLN A 85 -10.62 30.13 12.14
C GLN A 85 -10.91 29.01 13.12
N VAL A 86 -9.89 28.27 13.53
CA VAL A 86 -10.01 27.16 14.48
C VAL A 86 -10.08 27.69 15.89
N LYS A 87 -11.02 27.21 16.68
CA LYS A 87 -11.21 27.58 18.08
C LYS A 87 -11.11 26.35 18.98
N VAL A 88 -10.70 26.58 20.22
CA VAL A 88 -10.81 25.58 21.28
C VAL A 88 -12.27 25.16 21.43
N GLY A 89 -12.53 23.87 21.55
CA GLY A 89 -13.86 23.27 21.56
C GLY A 89 -14.40 22.87 20.19
N ASP A 90 -13.79 23.33 19.10
CA ASP A 90 -14.16 22.85 17.77
C ASP A 90 -13.88 21.34 17.64
N ARG A 91 -14.65 20.68 16.79
CA ARG A 91 -14.47 19.26 16.48
C ARG A 91 -13.73 19.07 15.17
N VAL A 92 -12.70 18.26 15.20
CA VAL A 92 -11.99 17.82 14.02
C VAL A 92 -12.41 16.39 13.69
N ARG A 93 -12.76 16.14 12.45
CA ARG A 93 -13.00 14.80 11.91
C ARG A 93 -11.97 14.51 10.84
N LEU A 94 -11.21 13.45 11.07
CA LEU A 94 -10.32 12.83 10.10
C LEU A 94 -11.02 11.59 9.54
N SER A 95 -11.09 11.50 8.22
CA SER A 95 -11.66 10.33 7.54
C SER A 95 -10.63 9.79 6.56
N TYR A 96 -10.30 8.53 6.68
CA TYR A 96 -9.52 7.77 5.70
C TYR A 96 -10.46 6.82 4.98
N ARG A 97 -10.40 6.83 3.67
CA ARG A 97 -11.16 5.91 2.82
C ARG A 97 -10.21 5.25 1.85
N ILE A 98 -10.34 3.95 1.72
CA ILE A 98 -9.70 3.17 0.67
C ILE A 98 -10.78 2.47 -0.14
N GLY A 99 -10.65 2.50 -1.45
CA GLY A 99 -11.50 1.78 -2.39
C GLY A 99 -10.64 1.03 -3.39
N VAL A 100 -11.03 -0.19 -3.70
CA VAL A 100 -10.38 -1.03 -4.71
C VAL A 100 -11.45 -1.48 -5.69
N ALA A 101 -11.22 -1.23 -6.98
CA ALA A 101 -12.04 -1.76 -8.07
C ALA A 101 -11.16 -2.60 -8.99
N VAL A 102 -11.64 -3.77 -9.37
CA VAL A 102 -10.89 -4.72 -10.19
C VAL A 102 -11.68 -5.05 -11.44
N ALA A 103 -11.04 -4.97 -12.60
CA ALA A 103 -11.57 -5.39 -13.88
C ALA A 103 -10.67 -6.45 -14.51
N LEU A 104 -11.28 -7.46 -15.13
CA LEU A 104 -10.59 -8.51 -15.88
C LEU A 104 -10.59 -8.16 -17.36
N VAL A 105 -9.42 -8.15 -17.99
CA VAL A 105 -9.24 -8.00 -19.42
C VAL A 105 -8.74 -9.32 -19.99
N LYS A 106 -9.50 -9.87 -20.93
CA LYS A 106 -9.18 -11.15 -21.55
C LYS A 106 -7.98 -11.04 -22.48
N GLY A 107 -7.03 -11.95 -22.30
CA GLY A 107 -5.93 -12.15 -23.25
C GLY A 107 -4.95 -11.00 -23.39
N GLY A 108 -5.01 -9.94 -22.65
CA GLY A 108 -4.22 -8.70 -22.77
C GLY A 108 -2.89 -8.79 -23.54
N ASP A 109 -2.31 -7.67 -23.86
CA ASP A 109 -1.06 -7.53 -24.64
C ASP A 109 0.23 -7.80 -23.83
N GLY A 110 0.08 -8.16 -22.56
CA GLY A 110 1.19 -8.39 -21.65
C GLY A 110 1.82 -7.12 -21.07
N ILE A 111 1.37 -5.93 -21.49
CA ILE A 111 1.84 -4.66 -20.92
C ILE A 111 1.35 -4.55 -19.49
N ARG A 112 2.27 -4.22 -18.59
CA ARG A 112 2.00 -3.99 -17.17
C ARG A 112 2.32 -2.53 -16.89
N GLU A 113 1.38 -1.86 -16.26
CA GLU A 113 1.47 -0.44 -16.04
C GLU A 113 1.08 -0.08 -14.60
N ARG A 114 1.66 0.96 -14.06
CA ARG A 114 1.26 1.60 -12.81
C ARG A 114 1.19 3.10 -13.06
N VAL A 115 0.01 3.67 -12.92
CA VAL A 115 -0.24 5.10 -13.03
C VAL A 115 -0.73 5.61 -11.68
N GLU A 116 -0.12 6.67 -11.21
CA GLU A 116 -0.51 7.37 -9.98
C GLU A 116 -1.00 8.76 -10.33
N THR A 117 -2.10 9.16 -9.73
CA THR A 117 -2.68 10.49 -9.90
C THR A 117 -3.14 11.01 -8.55
N ASP A 118 -2.70 12.20 -8.21
CA ASP A 118 -3.04 12.87 -6.97
C ASP A 118 -3.96 14.05 -7.24
N ALA A 119 -4.91 14.25 -6.37
CA ALA A 119 -5.76 15.43 -6.36
C ALA A 119 -5.94 15.94 -4.92
N ALA A 120 -5.91 17.23 -4.76
CA ALA A 120 -6.15 17.86 -3.45
C ALA A 120 -7.14 19.01 -3.59
N ALA A 121 -8.01 19.13 -2.62
CA ALA A 121 -8.89 20.29 -2.47
C ALA A 121 -8.83 20.80 -1.04
N VAL A 122 -8.77 22.11 -0.89
CA VAL A 122 -8.70 22.77 0.42
C VAL A 122 -9.89 23.74 0.57
N ALA A 123 -10.26 24.02 1.80
CA ALA A 123 -11.33 24.96 2.10
C ALA A 123 -11.04 26.37 1.52
N GLN A 124 -12.08 27.07 1.10
CA GLN A 124 -11.98 28.43 0.61
C GLN A 124 -11.47 29.38 1.70
N LYS A 125 -10.87 30.50 1.29
CA LYS A 125 -10.41 31.53 2.22
C LYS A 125 -11.59 32.06 3.05
N GLY A 126 -11.40 32.16 4.36
CA GLY A 126 -12.43 32.60 5.32
C GLY A 126 -13.38 31.50 5.80
N ALA A 127 -13.37 30.31 5.21
CA ALA A 127 -14.09 29.16 5.73
C ALA A 127 -13.28 28.44 6.83
N ARG A 128 -13.94 27.57 7.59
CA ARG A 128 -13.21 26.70 8.54
C ARG A 128 -12.25 25.77 7.81
N PRO A 129 -11.09 25.46 8.41
CA PRO A 129 -10.13 24.57 7.80
C PRO A 129 -10.73 23.22 7.47
N GLY A 130 -10.40 22.75 6.30
CA GLY A 130 -10.77 21.45 5.81
C GLY A 130 -10.09 21.19 4.49
N GLY A 131 -9.99 19.92 4.13
CA GLY A 131 -9.40 19.51 2.87
C GLY A 131 -9.57 18.03 2.65
N VAL A 132 -9.36 17.65 1.42
CA VAL A 132 -9.31 16.27 1.00
C VAL A 132 -8.12 16.09 0.08
N VAL A 133 -7.38 15.01 0.30
CA VAL A 133 -6.34 14.53 -0.61
C VAL A 133 -6.81 13.17 -1.11
N VAL A 134 -6.76 12.98 -2.41
CA VAL A 134 -7.13 11.74 -3.08
C VAL A 134 -5.94 11.26 -3.89
N ASN A 135 -5.49 10.07 -3.61
CA ASN A 135 -4.51 9.34 -4.41
C ASN A 135 -5.23 8.22 -5.17
N ARG A 136 -5.01 8.14 -6.46
CA ARG A 136 -5.52 7.07 -7.30
C ARG A 136 -4.37 6.35 -7.96
N THR A 137 -4.29 5.05 -7.72
CA THR A 137 -3.31 4.17 -8.35
C THR A 137 -4.04 3.19 -9.27
N THR A 138 -3.71 3.20 -10.55
CA THR A 138 -4.14 2.18 -11.51
C THR A 138 -2.98 1.23 -11.74
N ILE A 139 -3.22 -0.06 -11.56
CA ILE A 139 -2.23 -1.12 -11.76
C ILE A 139 -2.78 -2.10 -12.78
N VAL A 140 -2.00 -2.34 -13.84
CA VAL A 140 -2.24 -3.42 -14.79
C VAL A 140 -1.25 -4.54 -14.49
N ALA A 141 -1.76 -5.71 -14.17
CA ALA A 141 -0.98 -6.90 -13.82
C ALA A 141 -1.46 -8.10 -14.62
N ASN A 142 -0.58 -9.06 -14.87
CA ASN A 142 -0.91 -10.27 -15.60
C ASN A 142 -1.21 -11.42 -14.62
N VAL A 143 -2.19 -12.24 -14.95
CA VAL A 143 -2.46 -13.49 -14.24
C VAL A 143 -1.32 -14.45 -14.55
N PHE A 144 -0.48 -14.70 -13.55
CA PHE A 144 0.68 -15.59 -13.65
C PHE A 144 0.30 -17.04 -13.35
N SER A 145 -0.50 -17.26 -12.31
CA SER A 145 -1.00 -18.58 -11.95
C SER A 145 -2.36 -18.50 -11.25
N LEU A 146 -3.07 -19.63 -11.24
CA LEU A 146 -4.41 -19.72 -10.69
C LEU A 146 -4.57 -21.00 -9.88
N ASN A 147 -4.94 -20.86 -8.62
CA ASN A 147 -5.30 -21.98 -7.75
C ASN A 147 -6.77 -21.89 -7.34
N ARG A 148 -7.65 -22.51 -8.13
CA ARG A 148 -9.10 -22.49 -7.87
C ARG A 148 -9.51 -23.21 -6.58
N LYS A 149 -8.74 -24.21 -6.15
CA LYS A 149 -9.02 -24.95 -4.91
C LYS A 149 -8.84 -24.07 -3.66
N LYS A 150 -7.88 -23.14 -3.72
CA LYS A 150 -7.58 -22.22 -2.63
C LYS A 150 -8.12 -20.82 -2.87
N ASN A 151 -8.81 -20.59 -4.00
CA ASN A 151 -9.28 -19.27 -4.44
C ASN A 151 -8.16 -18.22 -4.52
N ILE A 152 -6.99 -18.64 -4.99
CA ILE A 152 -5.83 -17.76 -5.10
C ILE A 152 -5.51 -17.51 -6.58
N VAL A 153 -5.33 -16.22 -6.92
CA VAL A 153 -4.74 -15.76 -8.18
C VAL A 153 -3.40 -15.15 -7.89
N THR A 154 -2.36 -15.64 -8.52
CA THR A 154 -1.05 -15.01 -8.46
C THR A 154 -0.93 -14.02 -9.62
N LEU A 155 -0.71 -12.76 -9.30
CA LEU A 155 -0.53 -11.68 -10.27
C LEU A 155 0.94 -11.32 -10.39
N ARG A 156 1.38 -11.02 -11.61
CA ARG A 156 2.70 -10.46 -11.88
C ARG A 156 2.57 -8.96 -12.10
N GLY A 157 3.14 -8.17 -11.20
CA GLY A 157 3.12 -6.72 -11.27
C GLY A 157 4.18 -6.13 -12.21
N THR A 158 4.27 -4.80 -12.24
CA THR A 158 5.10 -4.02 -13.16
C THR A 158 6.59 -4.27 -13.03
N SER A 159 7.08 -4.48 -11.81
CA SER A 159 8.50 -4.81 -11.52
C SER A 159 8.78 -6.32 -11.55
N GLY A 160 7.83 -7.13 -12.05
CA GLY A 160 7.98 -8.58 -12.10
C GLY A 160 7.66 -9.31 -10.79
N GLN A 161 7.38 -8.59 -9.71
CA GLN A 161 7.00 -9.17 -8.42
C GLN A 161 5.71 -9.99 -8.54
N LEU A 162 5.65 -11.07 -7.79
CA LEU A 162 4.45 -11.90 -7.69
C LEU A 162 3.65 -11.55 -6.44
N VAL A 163 2.35 -11.39 -6.60
CA VAL A 163 1.41 -11.08 -5.52
C VAL A 163 0.28 -12.10 -5.55
N ASP A 164 0.07 -12.78 -4.44
CA ASP A 164 -1.05 -13.70 -4.28
C ASP A 164 -2.27 -12.92 -3.79
N VAL A 165 -3.36 -13.03 -4.52
CA VAL A 165 -4.65 -12.42 -4.21
C VAL A 165 -5.63 -13.52 -3.86
N HIS A 166 -6.14 -13.51 -2.64
CA HIS A 166 -7.21 -14.41 -2.23
C HIS A 166 -8.56 -13.84 -2.62
N VAL A 167 -9.31 -14.56 -3.43
CA VAL A 167 -10.61 -14.15 -3.95
C VAL A 167 -11.71 -14.83 -3.14
N ARG A 168 -12.55 -14.06 -2.46
CA ARG A 168 -13.60 -14.60 -1.60
C ARG A 168 -14.72 -15.31 -2.38
N ASP A 169 -15.13 -14.74 -3.50
CA ASP A 169 -16.14 -15.37 -4.36
C ASP A 169 -15.50 -16.27 -5.42
N PRO A 170 -15.60 -17.62 -5.28
CA PRO A 170 -15.05 -18.54 -6.27
C PRO A 170 -15.62 -18.35 -7.68
N LYS A 171 -16.84 -17.81 -7.79
CA LYS A 171 -17.47 -17.57 -9.09
C LYS A 171 -16.72 -16.52 -9.92
N ALA A 172 -16.08 -15.57 -9.26
CA ALA A 172 -15.26 -14.58 -9.93
C ALA A 172 -14.02 -15.17 -10.64
N LEU A 173 -13.60 -16.38 -10.26
CA LEU A 173 -12.48 -17.08 -10.88
C LEU A 173 -12.85 -17.97 -12.05
N GLN A 174 -14.16 -18.19 -12.32
CA GLN A 174 -14.59 -19.13 -13.35
C GLN A 174 -14.06 -18.76 -14.73
N ASP A 175 -14.09 -17.47 -15.04
CA ASP A 175 -13.67 -16.96 -16.35
C ASP A 175 -12.20 -16.50 -16.40
N VAL A 176 -11.48 -16.53 -15.28
CA VAL A 176 -10.08 -16.11 -15.22
C VAL A 176 -9.17 -17.20 -15.78
N LYS A 177 -8.22 -16.82 -16.64
CA LYS A 177 -7.21 -17.70 -17.22
C LYS A 177 -5.81 -17.11 -17.00
N VAL A 178 -4.81 -18.00 -16.98
CA VAL A 178 -3.41 -17.58 -17.03
C VAL A 178 -3.17 -16.83 -18.35
N GLY A 179 -2.51 -15.67 -18.28
CA GLY A 179 -2.30 -14.76 -19.41
C GLY A 179 -3.35 -13.65 -19.51
N ASP A 180 -4.49 -13.75 -18.81
CA ASP A 180 -5.40 -12.60 -18.71
C ASP A 180 -4.75 -11.45 -17.95
N GLN A 181 -5.26 -10.24 -18.13
CA GLN A 181 -4.84 -9.06 -17.37
C GLN A 181 -5.89 -8.65 -16.34
N VAL A 182 -5.41 -8.14 -15.24
CA VAL A 182 -6.22 -7.56 -14.17
C VAL A 182 -5.86 -6.08 -14.08
N VAL A 183 -6.85 -5.22 -14.22
CA VAL A 183 -6.74 -3.78 -13.97
C VAL A 183 -7.32 -3.51 -12.60
N ALA A 184 -6.47 -3.10 -11.67
CA ALA A 184 -6.86 -2.71 -10.33
C ALA A 184 -6.77 -1.19 -10.19
N ASN A 185 -7.89 -0.56 -9.83
CA ASN A 185 -7.96 0.85 -9.48
C ASN A 185 -8.06 0.95 -7.96
N ILE A 186 -7.04 1.48 -7.33
CA ILE A 186 -6.97 1.74 -5.90
C ILE A 186 -7.17 3.24 -5.71
N THR A 187 -8.16 3.62 -4.93
CA THR A 187 -8.40 5.02 -4.56
C THR A 187 -8.27 5.16 -3.06
N GLU A 188 -7.34 5.96 -2.62
CA GLU A 188 -7.16 6.33 -1.24
C GLU A 188 -7.53 7.80 -1.06
N SER A 189 -8.25 8.11 -0.01
CA SER A 189 -8.55 9.51 0.31
C SER A 189 -8.44 9.77 1.80
N VAL A 190 -7.83 10.90 2.12
CA VAL A 190 -7.77 11.45 3.47
C VAL A 190 -8.53 12.77 3.46
N ALA A 191 -9.56 12.87 4.26
CA ALA A 191 -10.33 14.08 4.40
C ALA A 191 -10.29 14.58 5.86
N LEU A 192 -10.02 15.85 6.03
CA LEU A 192 -10.08 16.55 7.31
C LEU A 192 -11.16 17.64 7.26
N ARG A 193 -11.97 17.70 8.29
CA ARG A 193 -12.99 18.74 8.46
C ARG A 193 -12.99 19.24 9.89
N VAL A 194 -13.02 20.56 10.05
CA VAL A 194 -13.24 21.21 11.33
C VAL A 194 -14.68 21.76 11.36
N THR A 195 -15.42 21.47 12.42
CA THR A 195 -16.78 21.95 12.66
C THR A 195 -16.84 22.67 13.99
N PRO A 196 -17.75 23.63 14.16
CA PRO A 196 -17.94 24.33 15.43
C PRO A 196 -18.21 23.39 16.59
N ALA A 197 -17.83 23.81 17.78
CA ALA A 197 -18.34 23.21 19.00
C ALA A 197 -19.87 23.08 18.93
N PRO A 198 -20.45 21.98 19.46
CA PRO A 198 -21.90 21.90 19.59
C PRO A 198 -22.42 23.07 20.39
N ALA A 199 -23.52 23.67 19.96
CA ALA A 199 -24.23 24.65 20.78
C ALA A 199 -24.65 23.97 22.11
N LYS A 200 -24.37 24.64 23.23
CA LYS A 200 -24.82 24.19 24.54
C LYS A 200 -26.31 24.42 24.69
#